data_21fc2180a2231e79056c33b50fbc9d3c
#
_entry.id   21fc2180a2231e79056c33b50fbc9d3c
#
_cell.length_a   1.000
_cell.length_b   1.000
_cell.length_c   1.000
_cell.angle_alpha   90.00
_cell.angle_beta   90.00
_cell.angle_gamma   90.00
#
_symmetry.space_group_name_H-M   'P 1'
#
loop_
_entity.id
_entity.type
_entity.pdbx_description
1 polymer ?
#
loop_
_entity_poly.entity_id
_entity_poly.type
_entity_poly.pdbx_seq_one_letter_code
_entity_poly.pdbx_strand_id
1 'polypeptide(L)'
;MHHLSLTLSLTFLWLACGAPSFAEAPATAANAPNQKAAKAAKGERKRKGVDAETLKQNISKAFPDFDHTPDVVYKTVGDQKLQLDILTPKGLKAEKAPLLVYIHGGGWGGGDRYRMARPDIAGVFRRCGATGIICASLEYRLNTAKATAFDSAVDCKDALRFLVKNAAQYRIDTTRVATIGGSAGGHLSLVTALGDPKDFPGDPALAGHDPVSIRCEVAHYPATDFTDKELAGRFLGPRATLMFGGPPEEKADVIKLLSPVFQIKKDSTPVYLFHGDADNVLSVENSRRLFAKGKEVGADIQYTEVKGGDHGYGRECTPSVEEICDLAAKFVIERVTK
;
A
#
# COMPACT_ATOMS: atom_id res chain seq x y z
N MET A 1 -18.23 73.89 12.73
CA MET A 1 -19.22 74.06 13.81
C MET A 1 -19.27 72.79 14.61
N HIS A 2 -18.62 72.87 15.74
CA HIS A 2 -18.94 72.34 17.10
C HIS A 2 -19.40 70.86 17.17
N HIS A 3 -18.51 70.01 17.64
CA HIS A 3 -18.25 69.50 19.01
C HIS A 3 -19.40 68.62 19.58
N LEU A 4 -19.13 67.43 20.02
CA LEU A 4 -18.84 67.15 21.44
C LEU A 4 -18.35 65.68 21.62
N SER A 5 -17.21 65.55 22.29
CA SER A 5 -16.75 64.30 22.91
C SER A 5 -17.59 63.97 24.15
N LEU A 6 -17.91 62.70 24.37
CA LEU A 6 -18.26 62.23 25.69
C LEU A 6 -17.50 60.95 26.03
N THR A 7 -16.52 61.11 26.90
CA THR A 7 -15.81 59.99 27.59
C THR A 7 -16.69 59.56 28.79
N LEU A 8 -17.03 58.28 28.85
CA LEU A 8 -17.61 57.66 30.03
C LEU A 8 -16.63 56.65 30.61
N SER A 9 -16.06 57.06 31.77
CA SER A 9 -15.32 56.16 32.64
C SER A 9 -16.26 55.34 33.48
N LEU A 10 -16.18 54.02 33.42
CA LEU A 10 -16.83 53.12 34.37
C LEU A 10 -15.78 52.39 35.18
N THR A 11 -15.63 52.82 36.44
CA THR A 11 -14.96 52.13 37.53
C THR A 11 -15.79 50.89 37.94
N PHE A 12 -15.22 49.69 37.82
CA PHE A 12 -15.84 48.47 38.42
C PHE A 12 -15.05 48.06 39.65
N LEU A 13 -15.86 47.95 40.69
CA LEU A 13 -15.54 47.55 42.06
C LEU A 13 -15.18 46.05 42.11
N TRP A 14 -14.04 45.69 42.74
CA TRP A 14 -13.66 44.33 43.05
C TRP A 14 -14.44 43.83 44.25
N LEU A 15 -15.31 42.81 44.06
CA LEU A 15 -15.81 41.99 45.16
C LEU A 15 -15.05 40.67 45.15
N ALA A 16 -14.30 40.43 46.23
CA ALA A 16 -13.67 39.14 46.50
C ALA A 16 -14.74 38.14 46.97
N CYS A 17 -14.93 37.05 46.20
CA CYS A 17 -15.63 35.87 46.68
C CYS A 17 -14.69 34.68 46.64
N GLY A 18 -14.57 34.01 47.80
CA GLY A 18 -13.63 32.96 48.08
C GLY A 18 -13.81 31.72 47.19
N ALA A 19 -12.72 31.15 46.77
CA ALA A 19 -12.69 29.87 46.06
C ALA A 19 -12.78 28.70 47.08
N PRO A 20 -13.55 27.65 46.80
CA PRO A 20 -13.46 26.40 47.55
C PRO A 20 -12.22 25.62 47.09
N SER A 21 -11.44 25.14 48.05
CA SER A 21 -10.32 24.25 47.87
C SER A 21 -10.83 22.89 47.32
N PHE A 22 -10.44 22.54 46.10
CA PHE A 22 -10.58 21.17 45.64
C PHE A 22 -9.34 20.38 46.01
N ALA A 23 -9.58 19.31 46.76
CA ALA A 23 -8.59 18.31 47.14
C ALA A 23 -8.01 17.65 45.88
N GLU A 24 -6.68 17.54 45.81
CA GLU A 24 -5.96 16.76 44.83
C GLU A 24 -6.38 15.28 44.89
N ALA A 25 -6.89 14.78 43.75
CA ALA A 25 -7.04 13.35 43.56
C ALA A 25 -5.66 12.73 43.23
N PRO A 26 -5.37 11.50 43.68
CA PRO A 26 -4.05 10.90 43.48
C PRO A 26 -3.80 10.62 41.97
N ALA A 27 -2.60 10.97 41.51
CA ALA A 27 -2.09 10.69 40.19
C ALA A 27 -2.18 9.20 39.88
N THR A 28 -3.05 8.84 38.94
CA THR A 28 -3.08 7.50 38.37
C THR A 28 -1.84 7.29 37.50
N ALA A 29 -1.19 6.16 37.74
CA ALA A 29 0.06 5.73 37.17
C ALA A 29 0.13 5.98 35.64
N ALA A 30 1.14 6.75 35.24
CA ALA A 30 1.53 6.92 33.83
C ALA A 30 1.82 5.54 33.21
N ASN A 31 1.12 5.22 32.14
CA ASN A 31 1.36 4.04 31.32
C ASN A 31 2.83 4.00 30.89
N ALA A 32 3.56 3.04 31.39
CA ALA A 32 4.90 2.73 30.92
C ALA A 32 4.84 2.38 29.42
N PRO A 33 5.73 2.92 28.58
CA PRO A 33 5.73 2.61 27.16
C PRO A 33 5.96 1.11 26.97
N ASN A 34 5.10 0.48 26.16
CA ASN A 34 5.15 -0.94 25.84
C ASN A 34 6.51 -1.31 25.24
N GLN A 35 7.36 -1.98 26.01
CA GLN A 35 8.72 -2.37 25.61
C GLN A 35 8.77 -3.25 24.34
N LYS A 36 7.66 -3.83 23.91
CA LYS A 36 7.54 -4.55 22.64
C LYS A 36 7.58 -3.63 21.42
N ALA A 37 7.04 -2.42 21.50
CA ALA A 37 7.09 -1.45 20.41
C ALA A 37 8.49 -0.83 20.24
N ALA A 38 9.26 -0.66 21.32
CA ALA A 38 10.63 -0.17 21.26
C ALA A 38 11.62 -1.19 20.68
N LYS A 39 11.32 -2.49 20.75
CA LYS A 39 12.12 -3.55 20.09
C LYS A 39 11.95 -3.61 18.58
N ALA A 40 10.84 -3.11 18.04
CA ALA A 40 10.62 -3.06 16.59
C ALA A 40 11.43 -1.95 15.89
N ALA A 41 11.89 -0.93 16.63
CA ALA A 41 12.66 0.19 16.11
C ALA A 41 14.19 0.00 16.19
N LYS A 42 14.68 -1.07 16.80
CA LYS A 42 16.10 -1.41 16.85
C LYS A 42 16.40 -2.58 15.90
N GLY A 43 17.02 -2.23 14.79
CA GLY A 43 17.81 -3.17 14.00
C GLY A 43 17.13 -3.58 12.72
N GLU A 44 17.80 -3.26 11.65
CA GLU A 44 17.96 -4.20 10.55
C GLU A 44 18.24 -5.59 11.16
N ARG A 45 17.18 -6.37 11.42
CA ARG A 45 17.37 -7.80 11.54
C ARG A 45 17.73 -8.24 10.13
N LYS A 46 19.03 -8.24 9.78
CA LYS A 46 19.55 -9.17 8.80
C LYS A 46 18.85 -10.50 9.10
N ARG A 47 17.90 -10.90 8.26
CA ARG A 47 17.42 -12.28 8.27
C ARG A 47 18.68 -13.11 8.25
N LYS A 48 18.94 -13.95 9.27
CA LYS A 48 20.00 -14.92 9.23
C LYS A 48 19.81 -15.66 7.92
N GLY A 49 20.62 -15.34 6.95
CA GLY A 49 20.94 -15.89 5.68
C GLY A 49 20.10 -17.08 5.21
N VAL A 50 18.89 -16.83 4.74
CA VAL A 50 18.37 -17.67 3.65
C VAL A 50 18.99 -17.07 2.40
N ASP A 51 19.85 -17.81 1.73
CA ASP A 51 20.48 -17.37 0.50
C ASP A 51 19.46 -17.24 -0.64
N ALA A 52 19.81 -16.47 -1.67
CA ALA A 52 18.91 -16.19 -2.79
C ALA A 52 18.45 -17.47 -3.51
N GLU A 53 19.30 -18.49 -3.56
CA GLU A 53 18.97 -19.75 -4.22
C GLU A 53 17.89 -20.52 -3.43
N THR A 54 18.02 -20.58 -2.12
CA THR A 54 17.00 -21.17 -1.23
C THR A 54 15.65 -20.42 -1.36
N LEU A 55 15.67 -19.08 -1.50
CA LEU A 55 14.44 -18.31 -1.71
C LEU A 55 13.78 -18.67 -3.04
N LYS A 56 14.54 -18.78 -4.13
CA LYS A 56 14.01 -19.21 -5.45
C LYS A 56 13.44 -20.61 -5.42
N GLN A 57 14.12 -21.56 -4.74
CA GLN A 57 13.61 -22.92 -4.55
C GLN A 57 12.30 -22.92 -3.76
N ASN A 58 12.16 -22.06 -2.75
CA ASN A 58 10.92 -21.91 -2.01
C ASN A 58 9.79 -21.37 -2.89
N ILE A 59 10.07 -20.44 -3.81
CA ILE A 59 9.08 -19.98 -4.80
C ILE A 59 8.66 -21.13 -5.71
N SER A 60 9.60 -21.87 -6.27
CA SER A 60 9.28 -23.02 -7.14
C SER A 60 8.43 -24.08 -6.42
N LYS A 61 8.67 -24.31 -5.12
CA LYS A 61 7.87 -25.20 -4.27
C LYS A 61 6.47 -24.65 -3.98
N ALA A 62 6.36 -23.32 -3.77
CA ALA A 62 5.08 -22.66 -3.51
C ALA A 62 4.16 -22.60 -4.75
N PHE A 63 4.77 -22.65 -5.94
CA PHE A 63 4.10 -22.50 -7.24
C PHE A 63 4.49 -23.61 -8.22
N PRO A 64 4.16 -24.90 -7.91
CA PRO A 64 4.59 -26.05 -8.72
C PRO A 64 3.99 -26.06 -10.13
N ASP A 65 2.85 -25.37 -10.32
CA ASP A 65 2.15 -25.29 -11.61
C ASP A 65 2.58 -24.12 -12.47
N PHE A 66 3.69 -23.42 -12.10
CA PHE A 66 4.23 -22.31 -12.85
C PHE A 66 5.68 -22.56 -13.28
N ASP A 67 6.02 -22.01 -14.43
CA ASP A 67 7.40 -21.78 -14.84
C ASP A 67 7.86 -20.47 -14.21
N HIS A 68 8.93 -20.52 -13.42
CA HIS A 68 9.47 -19.36 -12.69
C HIS A 68 10.64 -18.73 -13.46
N THR A 69 10.50 -17.46 -13.81
CA THR A 69 11.56 -16.62 -14.37
C THR A 69 12.00 -15.62 -13.30
N PRO A 70 13.07 -15.93 -12.53
CA PRO A 70 13.53 -15.07 -11.44
C PRO A 70 14.46 -13.95 -11.93
N ASP A 71 14.68 -12.96 -11.04
CA ASP A 71 15.77 -11.95 -11.13
C ASP A 71 15.75 -11.10 -12.40
N VAL A 72 14.57 -10.87 -12.99
CA VAL A 72 14.45 -9.99 -14.16
C VAL A 72 14.72 -8.55 -13.73
N VAL A 73 15.81 -7.96 -14.18
CA VAL A 73 16.15 -6.56 -13.89
C VAL A 73 15.29 -5.65 -14.74
N TYR A 74 14.43 -4.87 -14.11
CA TYR A 74 13.55 -3.93 -14.81
C TYR A 74 14.08 -2.48 -14.79
N LYS A 75 14.92 -2.15 -13.80
CA LYS A 75 15.49 -0.82 -13.63
C LYS A 75 16.80 -0.89 -12.85
N THR A 76 17.72 0.04 -13.11
CA THR A 76 18.94 0.22 -12.33
C THR A 76 19.03 1.67 -11.86
N VAL A 77 19.23 1.89 -10.55
CA VAL A 77 19.37 3.21 -9.95
C VAL A 77 20.72 3.27 -9.22
N GLY A 78 21.69 3.98 -9.78
CA GLY A 78 23.08 3.86 -9.35
C GLY A 78 23.56 2.43 -9.50
N ASP A 79 24.04 1.85 -8.41
CA ASP A 79 24.50 0.44 -8.38
C ASP A 79 23.37 -0.54 -8.00
N GLN A 80 22.19 -0.06 -7.64
CA GLN A 80 21.08 -0.91 -7.23
C GLN A 80 20.29 -1.40 -8.45
N LYS A 81 20.24 -2.71 -8.64
CA LYS A 81 19.36 -3.38 -9.59
C LYS A 81 18.02 -3.64 -8.90
N LEU A 82 16.94 -3.14 -9.47
CA LEU A 82 15.57 -3.47 -9.07
C LEU A 82 15.07 -4.61 -9.96
N GLN A 83 14.57 -5.65 -9.32
CA GLN A 83 14.24 -6.91 -9.97
C GLN A 83 12.77 -7.25 -9.78
N LEU A 84 12.26 -8.09 -10.67
CA LEU A 84 10.98 -8.75 -10.55
C LEU A 84 11.11 -10.23 -10.92
N ASP A 85 10.17 -11.02 -10.41
CA ASP A 85 10.04 -12.42 -10.76
C ASP A 85 8.73 -12.61 -11.53
N ILE A 86 8.74 -13.46 -12.56
CA ILE A 86 7.56 -13.78 -13.36
C ILE A 86 7.23 -15.26 -13.18
N LEU A 87 5.96 -15.54 -12.96
CA LEU A 87 5.38 -16.87 -12.84
C LEU A 87 4.42 -17.09 -14.01
N THR A 88 4.81 -17.89 -14.97
CA THR A 88 4.01 -18.23 -16.13
C THR A 88 3.31 -19.57 -15.89
N PRO A 89 1.98 -19.68 -15.99
CA PRO A 89 1.30 -20.97 -15.83
C PRO A 89 1.85 -22.01 -16.79
N LYS A 90 2.18 -23.21 -16.31
CA LYS A 90 2.65 -24.31 -17.14
C LYS A 90 1.59 -24.70 -18.18
N GLY A 91 2.04 -24.96 -19.38
CA GLY A 91 1.14 -25.33 -20.47
C GLY A 91 0.24 -24.19 -20.99
N LEU A 92 0.56 -22.94 -20.66
CA LEU A 92 -0.14 -21.76 -21.19
C LEU A 92 -0.20 -21.79 -22.72
N LYS A 93 -1.40 -21.94 -23.29
CA LYS A 93 -1.60 -22.04 -24.76
C LYS A 93 -1.80 -20.68 -25.44
N ALA A 94 -2.34 -19.70 -24.70
CA ALA A 94 -2.61 -18.39 -25.26
C ALA A 94 -1.33 -17.70 -25.73
N GLU A 95 -1.37 -17.04 -26.88
CA GLU A 95 -0.25 -16.23 -27.38
C GLU A 95 0.06 -15.07 -26.44
N LYS A 96 -1.00 -14.44 -25.92
CA LYS A 96 -0.92 -13.37 -24.91
C LYS A 96 -1.90 -13.66 -23.79
N ALA A 97 -1.49 -13.45 -22.55
CA ALA A 97 -2.27 -13.74 -21.34
C ALA A 97 -2.38 -12.51 -20.44
N PRO A 98 -3.44 -12.40 -19.64
CA PRO A 98 -3.56 -11.36 -18.62
C PRO A 98 -2.41 -11.42 -17.62
N LEU A 99 -2.15 -10.29 -16.97
CA LEU A 99 -1.08 -10.14 -15.99
C LEU A 99 -1.65 -9.69 -14.63
N LEU A 100 -1.24 -10.34 -13.55
CA LEU A 100 -1.44 -9.91 -12.16
C LEU A 100 -0.10 -9.58 -11.53
N VAL A 101 0.08 -8.33 -11.05
CA VAL A 101 1.34 -7.86 -10.46
C VAL A 101 1.17 -7.67 -8.96
N TYR A 102 1.99 -8.35 -8.18
CA TYR A 102 2.06 -8.19 -6.73
C TYR A 102 3.13 -7.20 -6.32
N ILE A 103 2.76 -6.30 -5.41
CA ILE A 103 3.62 -5.33 -4.77
C ILE A 103 3.71 -5.67 -3.28
N HIS A 104 4.93 -5.93 -2.80
CA HIS A 104 5.12 -6.42 -1.45
C HIS A 104 4.96 -5.36 -0.36
N GLY A 105 4.49 -5.78 0.82
CA GLY A 105 4.48 -4.97 2.03
C GLY A 105 5.82 -4.98 2.77
N GLY A 106 5.87 -4.25 3.88
CA GLY A 106 7.07 -4.17 4.74
C GLY A 106 7.33 -2.78 5.29
N GLY A 107 6.27 -1.96 5.44
CA GLY A 107 6.37 -0.61 5.99
C GLY A 107 7.25 0.32 5.15
N TRP A 108 7.24 0.14 3.84
CA TRP A 108 8.07 0.83 2.83
C TRP A 108 9.59 0.69 3.04
N GLY A 109 10.06 0.25 4.19
CA GLY A 109 11.48 0.13 4.55
C GLY A 109 11.99 -1.30 4.67
N GLY A 110 11.23 -2.29 4.22
CA GLY A 110 11.62 -3.71 4.26
C GLY A 110 10.75 -4.57 3.34
N GLY A 111 11.05 -5.87 3.31
CA GLY A 111 10.38 -6.80 2.41
C GLY A 111 11.14 -7.02 1.12
N ASP A 112 10.64 -7.93 0.32
CA ASP A 112 11.18 -8.33 -0.96
C ASP A 112 10.10 -9.02 -1.80
N ARG A 113 10.36 -9.25 -3.09
CA ARG A 113 9.46 -9.91 -4.03
C ARG A 113 9.09 -11.36 -3.67
N TYR A 114 9.91 -12.04 -2.86
CA TYR A 114 9.64 -13.42 -2.42
C TYR A 114 8.47 -13.51 -1.44
N ARG A 115 7.95 -12.37 -0.94
CA ARG A 115 6.71 -12.33 -0.15
C ARG A 115 5.48 -12.77 -0.93
N MET A 116 5.56 -12.93 -2.25
CA MET A 116 4.50 -13.57 -3.05
C MET A 116 4.15 -14.99 -2.57
N ALA A 117 5.07 -15.67 -1.86
CA ALA A 117 4.83 -16.99 -1.26
C ALA A 117 4.03 -16.95 0.06
N ARG A 118 3.62 -15.77 0.56
CA ARG A 118 2.71 -15.68 1.71
C ARG A 118 1.36 -16.32 1.37
N PRO A 119 0.67 -16.96 2.34
CA PRO A 119 -0.57 -17.68 2.08
C PRO A 119 -1.65 -16.84 1.39
N ASP A 120 -1.83 -15.59 1.84
CA ASP A 120 -2.81 -14.63 1.32
C ASP A 120 -2.56 -14.21 -0.14
N ILE A 121 -1.31 -14.21 -0.59
CA ILE A 121 -0.95 -13.88 -1.98
C ILE A 121 -0.79 -15.13 -2.84
N ALA A 122 -0.11 -16.16 -2.33
CA ALA A 122 0.08 -17.41 -3.04
C ALA A 122 -1.26 -18.09 -3.38
N GLY A 123 -2.24 -17.99 -2.47
CA GLY A 123 -3.60 -18.47 -2.70
C GLY A 123 -4.27 -17.80 -3.91
N VAL A 124 -4.14 -16.46 -4.04
CA VAL A 124 -4.67 -15.71 -5.18
C VAL A 124 -3.91 -16.06 -6.46
N PHE A 125 -2.57 -16.11 -6.41
CA PHE A 125 -1.74 -16.43 -7.57
C PHE A 125 -2.06 -17.80 -8.15
N ARG A 126 -2.19 -18.84 -7.31
CA ARG A 126 -2.54 -20.19 -7.78
C ARG A 126 -3.89 -20.22 -8.48
N ARG A 127 -4.91 -19.54 -7.94
CA ARG A 127 -6.25 -19.48 -8.55
C ARG A 127 -6.26 -18.74 -9.88
N CYS A 128 -5.57 -17.59 -9.92
CA CYS A 128 -5.41 -16.81 -11.15
C CYS A 128 -4.63 -17.59 -12.22
N GLY A 129 -3.53 -18.24 -11.83
CA GLY A 129 -2.72 -19.05 -12.75
C GLY A 129 -3.47 -20.25 -13.32
N ALA A 130 -4.36 -20.89 -12.54
CA ALA A 130 -5.22 -21.97 -13.03
C ALA A 130 -6.15 -21.52 -14.19
N THR A 131 -6.40 -20.22 -14.32
CA THR A 131 -7.15 -19.63 -15.45
C THR A 131 -6.28 -19.06 -16.55
N GLY A 132 -4.96 -19.25 -16.47
CA GLY A 132 -4.01 -18.80 -17.50
C GLY A 132 -3.50 -17.37 -17.29
N ILE A 133 -3.68 -16.77 -16.12
CA ILE A 133 -3.14 -15.43 -15.78
C ILE A 133 -1.67 -15.56 -15.38
N ILE A 134 -0.80 -14.80 -16.03
CA ILE A 134 0.61 -14.65 -15.67
C ILE A 134 0.67 -13.80 -14.38
N CYS A 135 1.52 -14.21 -13.42
CA CYS A 135 1.72 -13.47 -12.19
C CYS A 135 3.15 -12.92 -12.14
N ALA A 136 3.32 -11.72 -11.59
CA ALA A 136 4.64 -11.15 -11.36
C ALA A 136 4.73 -10.56 -9.94
N SER A 137 5.93 -10.56 -9.37
CA SER A 137 6.21 -9.93 -8.08
C SER A 137 7.43 -9.04 -8.22
N LEU A 138 7.32 -7.79 -7.81
CA LEU A 138 8.36 -6.78 -8.02
C LEU A 138 9.01 -6.32 -6.72
N GLU A 139 10.24 -5.86 -6.83
CA GLU A 139 10.93 -5.04 -5.84
C GLU A 139 10.72 -3.56 -6.16
N TYR A 140 10.93 -2.72 -5.17
CA TYR A 140 10.99 -1.26 -5.30
C TYR A 140 12.05 -0.73 -4.33
N ARG A 141 12.58 0.47 -4.56
CA ARG A 141 13.49 1.10 -3.61
C ARG A 141 12.82 1.27 -2.26
N LEU A 142 13.44 0.72 -1.23
CA LEU A 142 12.98 0.84 0.14
C LEU A 142 13.29 2.23 0.70
N ASN A 143 12.41 2.77 1.52
CA ASN A 143 12.58 4.07 2.15
C ASN A 143 13.83 4.09 3.02
N THR A 144 14.76 4.94 2.63
CA THR A 144 16.05 5.17 3.27
C THR A 144 16.39 6.66 3.13
N ALA A 145 17.56 7.07 3.59
CA ALA A 145 18.06 8.42 3.29
C ALA A 145 18.25 8.71 1.78
N LYS A 146 18.17 7.68 0.92
CA LYS A 146 18.39 7.78 -0.53
C LYS A 146 17.13 7.57 -1.37
N ALA A 147 16.01 7.15 -0.76
CA ALA A 147 14.76 6.89 -1.47
C ALA A 147 13.56 7.12 -0.57
N THR A 148 12.50 7.70 -1.11
CA THR A 148 11.25 8.06 -0.46
C THR A 148 10.13 7.10 -0.86
N ALA A 149 8.93 7.24 -0.27
CA ALA A 149 7.74 6.51 -0.72
C ALA A 149 7.31 6.92 -2.15
N PHE A 150 7.63 8.15 -2.55
CA PHE A 150 7.41 8.59 -3.93
C PHE A 150 8.30 7.81 -4.90
N ASP A 151 9.58 7.64 -4.57
CA ASP A 151 10.49 6.81 -5.36
C ASP A 151 10.02 5.36 -5.46
N SER A 152 9.48 4.80 -4.35
CA SER A 152 8.88 3.45 -4.35
C SER A 152 7.69 3.35 -5.30
N ALA A 153 6.80 4.37 -5.32
CA ALA A 153 5.65 4.42 -6.22
C ALA A 153 6.08 4.55 -7.69
N VAL A 154 7.08 5.38 -7.98
CA VAL A 154 7.68 5.50 -9.31
C VAL A 154 8.26 4.15 -9.76
N ASP A 155 8.99 3.45 -8.89
CA ASP A 155 9.58 2.16 -9.23
C ASP A 155 8.51 1.10 -9.53
N CYS A 156 7.39 1.09 -8.79
CA CYS A 156 6.25 0.20 -9.07
C CYS A 156 5.65 0.47 -10.46
N LYS A 157 5.46 1.74 -10.84
CA LYS A 157 5.00 2.10 -12.18
C LYS A 157 6.03 1.73 -13.26
N ASP A 158 7.32 1.95 -13.00
CA ASP A 158 8.39 1.55 -13.94
C ASP A 158 8.46 0.04 -14.14
N ALA A 159 8.20 -0.76 -13.12
CA ALA A 159 8.11 -2.21 -13.28
C ALA A 159 6.94 -2.60 -14.22
N LEU A 160 5.79 -1.94 -14.11
CA LEU A 160 4.69 -2.16 -15.06
C LEU A 160 5.06 -1.69 -16.49
N ARG A 161 5.67 -0.51 -16.63
CA ARG A 161 6.16 0.00 -17.91
C ARG A 161 7.15 -0.98 -18.57
N PHE A 162 8.06 -1.54 -17.77
CA PHE A 162 9.00 -2.55 -18.24
C PHE A 162 8.27 -3.81 -18.77
N LEU A 163 7.28 -4.31 -18.03
CA LEU A 163 6.49 -5.47 -18.43
C LEU A 163 5.69 -5.20 -19.72
N VAL A 164 5.14 -3.98 -19.86
CA VAL A 164 4.47 -3.54 -21.11
C VAL A 164 5.45 -3.46 -22.28
N LYS A 165 6.62 -2.83 -22.08
CA LYS A 165 7.66 -2.71 -23.10
C LYS A 165 8.12 -4.07 -23.60
N ASN A 166 8.20 -5.06 -22.73
CA ASN A 166 8.68 -6.40 -23.02
C ASN A 166 7.54 -7.43 -23.12
N ALA A 167 6.31 -6.98 -23.37
CA ALA A 167 5.11 -7.82 -23.34
C ALA A 167 5.18 -9.02 -24.30
N ALA A 168 5.77 -8.85 -25.47
CA ALA A 168 5.96 -9.94 -26.43
C ALA A 168 6.85 -11.05 -25.87
N GLN A 169 7.94 -10.71 -25.21
CA GLN A 169 8.88 -11.66 -24.59
C GLN A 169 8.21 -12.51 -23.52
N TYR A 170 7.35 -11.89 -22.71
CA TYR A 170 6.70 -12.55 -21.56
C TYR A 170 5.26 -12.98 -21.86
N ARG A 171 4.80 -12.85 -23.11
CA ARG A 171 3.45 -13.23 -23.56
C ARG A 171 2.34 -12.49 -22.78
N ILE A 172 2.57 -11.23 -22.44
CA ILE A 172 1.64 -10.40 -21.66
C ILE A 172 0.64 -9.69 -22.60
N ASP A 173 -0.63 -9.70 -22.22
CA ASP A 173 -1.64 -8.82 -22.79
C ASP A 173 -1.68 -7.51 -22.00
N THR A 174 -1.14 -6.45 -22.58
CA THR A 174 -1.02 -5.13 -21.94
C THR A 174 -2.35 -4.42 -21.70
N THR A 175 -3.44 -4.94 -22.25
CA THR A 175 -4.81 -4.41 -22.05
C THR A 175 -5.53 -5.09 -20.88
N ARG A 176 -4.94 -6.15 -20.30
CA ARG A 176 -5.52 -6.99 -19.24
C ARG A 176 -4.55 -7.14 -18.06
N VAL A 177 -4.24 -6.01 -17.44
CA VAL A 177 -3.33 -5.93 -16.30
C VAL A 177 -4.13 -5.70 -15.02
N ALA A 178 -3.76 -6.39 -13.95
CA ALA A 178 -4.28 -6.18 -12.59
C ALA A 178 -3.14 -6.02 -11.60
N THR A 179 -3.39 -5.35 -10.49
CA THR A 179 -2.44 -5.18 -9.39
C THR A 179 -3.01 -5.72 -8.08
N ILE A 180 -2.12 -6.16 -7.19
CA ILE A 180 -2.46 -6.64 -5.85
C ILE A 180 -1.33 -6.31 -4.88
N GLY A 181 -1.68 -5.91 -3.66
CA GLY A 181 -0.67 -5.65 -2.63
C GLY A 181 -1.21 -5.73 -1.22
N GLY A 182 -0.30 -5.82 -0.23
CA GLY A 182 -0.69 -5.83 1.18
C GLY A 182 0.11 -4.82 2.01
N SER A 183 -0.53 -4.15 2.98
CA SER A 183 0.11 -3.15 3.85
C SER A 183 0.72 -1.99 3.04
N ALA A 184 2.01 -1.71 3.21
CA ALA A 184 2.72 -0.75 2.35
C ALA A 184 2.63 -1.10 0.85
N GLY A 185 2.59 -2.40 0.50
CA GLY A 185 2.37 -2.84 -0.88
C GLY A 185 0.94 -2.60 -1.35
N GLY A 186 -0.05 -2.73 -0.47
CA GLY A 186 -1.45 -2.37 -0.76
C GLY A 186 -1.61 -0.87 -1.02
N HIS A 187 -0.90 -0.03 -0.27
CA HIS A 187 -0.80 1.40 -0.56
C HIS A 187 -0.15 1.66 -1.93
N LEU A 188 1.03 1.07 -2.17
CA LEU A 188 1.76 1.29 -3.43
C LEU A 188 1.00 0.76 -4.64
N SER A 189 0.26 -0.35 -4.51
CA SER A 189 -0.55 -0.89 -5.60
C SER A 189 -1.76 0.01 -5.90
N LEU A 190 -2.41 0.58 -4.87
CA LEU A 190 -3.45 1.60 -5.04
C LEU A 190 -2.90 2.85 -5.75
N VAL A 191 -1.75 3.39 -5.31
CA VAL A 191 -1.12 4.55 -5.97
C VAL A 191 -0.73 4.21 -7.42
N THR A 192 -0.28 2.98 -7.66
CA THR A 192 0.05 2.51 -9.02
C THR A 192 -1.18 2.47 -9.92
N ALA A 193 -2.32 2.01 -9.39
CA ALA A 193 -3.55 1.83 -10.16
C ALA A 193 -4.38 3.12 -10.30
N LEU A 194 -4.39 3.99 -9.29
CA LEU A 194 -5.27 5.16 -9.24
C LEU A 194 -4.57 6.47 -9.64
N GLY A 195 -3.25 6.56 -9.39
CA GLY A 195 -2.48 7.79 -9.66
C GLY A 195 -2.23 8.02 -11.15
N ASP A 196 -2.37 9.26 -11.62
CA ASP A 196 -2.06 9.61 -13.01
C ASP A 196 -0.57 9.30 -13.30
N PRO A 197 -0.25 8.54 -14.36
CA PRO A 197 1.14 8.26 -14.74
C PRO A 197 2.01 9.51 -14.92
N LYS A 198 1.43 10.65 -15.28
CA LYS A 198 2.14 11.93 -15.46
C LYS A 198 2.71 12.48 -14.16
N ASP A 199 2.04 12.21 -13.04
CA ASP A 199 2.47 12.66 -11.71
C ASP A 199 3.64 11.81 -11.16
N PHE A 200 3.94 10.69 -11.82
CA PHE A 200 5.00 9.75 -11.44
C PHE A 200 5.98 9.53 -12.60
N PRO A 201 6.73 10.56 -13.01
CA PRO A 201 7.73 10.42 -14.04
C PRO A 201 8.80 9.42 -13.60
N GLY A 202 9.03 8.41 -14.43
CA GLY A 202 9.95 7.32 -14.13
C GLY A 202 11.22 7.36 -14.98
N ASP A 203 11.76 6.17 -15.27
CA ASP A 203 12.91 6.01 -16.15
C ASP A 203 12.57 6.47 -17.57
N PRO A 204 13.30 7.43 -18.16
CA PRO A 204 13.07 7.88 -19.53
C PRO A 204 13.11 6.74 -20.58
N ALA A 205 13.87 5.67 -20.31
CA ALA A 205 13.93 4.50 -21.17
C ALA A 205 12.63 3.69 -21.20
N LEU A 206 11.74 3.92 -20.22
CA LEU A 206 10.44 3.26 -20.08
C LEU A 206 9.26 4.20 -20.41
N ALA A 207 9.53 5.45 -20.79
CA ALA A 207 8.51 6.43 -21.11
C ALA A 207 7.61 5.94 -22.27
N GLY A 208 6.30 6.22 -22.15
CA GLY A 208 5.31 5.82 -23.16
C GLY A 208 4.89 4.35 -23.13
N HIS A 209 5.34 3.59 -22.13
CA HIS A 209 4.98 2.18 -21.95
C HIS A 209 4.05 1.95 -20.74
N ASP A 210 3.30 2.96 -20.33
CA ASP A 210 2.26 2.74 -19.30
C ASP A 210 1.22 1.72 -19.81
N PRO A 211 0.68 0.86 -18.93
CA PRO A 211 -0.42 -0.04 -19.32
C PRO A 211 -1.57 0.76 -19.92
N VAL A 212 -2.17 0.23 -20.97
CA VAL A 212 -3.37 0.84 -21.60
C VAL A 212 -4.48 1.02 -20.55
N SER A 213 -4.64 0.01 -19.68
CA SER A 213 -5.48 0.12 -18.49
C SER A 213 -5.05 -0.89 -17.45
N ILE A 214 -5.18 -0.53 -16.16
CA ILE A 214 -5.20 -1.48 -15.05
C ILE A 214 -6.67 -1.83 -14.83
N ARG A 215 -7.03 -3.09 -15.10
CA ARG A 215 -8.43 -3.56 -15.12
C ARG A 215 -9.04 -3.70 -13.74
N CYS A 216 -8.21 -3.94 -12.73
CA CYS A 216 -8.61 -3.93 -11.32
C CYS A 216 -7.40 -3.92 -10.39
N GLU A 217 -7.66 -3.51 -9.15
CA GLU A 217 -6.72 -3.47 -8.05
C GLU A 217 -7.29 -4.20 -6.84
N VAL A 218 -6.47 -5.02 -6.16
CA VAL A 218 -6.82 -5.67 -4.88
C VAL A 218 -5.87 -5.20 -3.79
N ALA A 219 -6.39 -4.48 -2.79
CA ALA A 219 -5.59 -3.99 -1.69
C ALA A 219 -5.96 -4.67 -0.36
N HIS A 220 -4.98 -5.31 0.25
CA HIS A 220 -5.08 -5.91 1.57
C HIS A 220 -4.54 -4.95 2.63
N TYR A 221 -5.38 -4.59 3.62
CA TYR A 221 -5.02 -3.73 4.76
C TYR A 221 -4.08 -2.55 4.41
N PRO A 222 -4.47 -1.71 3.41
CA PRO A 222 -3.62 -0.63 2.91
C PRO A 222 -3.62 0.59 3.84
N ALA A 223 -2.58 1.44 3.75
CA ALA A 223 -2.68 2.84 4.11
C ALA A 223 -3.32 3.62 2.95
N THR A 224 -4.21 4.57 3.22
CA THR A 224 -4.97 5.26 2.17
C THR A 224 -5.02 6.77 2.30
N ASP A 225 -4.71 7.30 3.50
CA ASP A 225 -4.74 8.73 3.78
C ASP A 225 -3.58 9.11 4.73
N PHE A 226 -2.59 9.80 4.21
CA PHE A 226 -1.46 10.30 4.98
C PHE A 226 -1.65 11.75 5.45
N THR A 227 -2.76 12.39 5.09
CA THR A 227 -3.09 13.75 5.56
C THR A 227 -3.70 13.71 6.95
N ASP A 228 -4.30 12.59 7.34
CA ASP A 228 -4.85 12.37 8.66
C ASP A 228 -3.78 11.86 9.63
N LYS A 229 -3.44 12.70 10.62
CA LYS A 229 -2.39 12.39 11.60
C LYS A 229 -2.71 11.20 12.50
N GLU A 230 -3.98 10.91 12.75
CA GLU A 230 -4.39 9.75 13.56
C GLU A 230 -4.23 8.45 12.77
N LEU A 231 -4.63 8.44 11.50
CA LEU A 231 -4.45 7.29 10.63
C LEU A 231 -2.97 7.06 10.28
N ALA A 232 -2.26 8.14 10.01
CA ALA A 232 -0.84 8.12 9.65
C ALA A 232 0.09 8.03 10.87
N GLY A 233 -0.33 8.53 12.04
CA GLY A 233 0.54 8.87 13.17
C GLY A 233 1.33 7.71 13.76
N ARG A 234 0.77 6.51 13.82
CA ARG A 234 1.49 5.33 14.32
C ARG A 234 2.61 4.87 13.39
N PHE A 235 2.42 5.06 12.08
CA PHE A 235 3.36 4.57 11.06
C PHE A 235 4.36 5.62 10.63
N LEU A 236 3.91 6.87 10.55
CA LEU A 236 4.72 7.94 10.00
C LEU A 236 5.58 8.62 11.04
N GLY A 237 5.16 8.79 12.28
CA GLY A 237 5.92 9.37 13.37
C GLY A 237 7.33 9.86 13.00
N PRO A 238 8.39 9.34 13.62
CA PRO A 238 9.77 9.75 13.29
C PRO A 238 10.23 9.40 11.87
N ARG A 239 9.50 8.52 11.14
CA ARG A 239 9.84 8.11 9.77
C ARG A 239 9.20 8.97 8.69
N ALA A 240 8.27 9.86 9.04
CA ALA A 240 7.55 10.69 8.07
C ALA A 240 8.53 11.50 7.17
N THR A 241 9.54 12.10 7.78
CA THR A 241 10.57 12.85 7.06
C THR A 241 11.30 12.01 6.01
N LEU A 242 11.65 10.76 6.33
CA LEU A 242 12.26 9.84 5.36
C LEU A 242 11.26 9.44 4.28
N MET A 243 10.01 9.18 4.68
CA MET A 243 8.98 8.72 3.75
C MET A 243 8.63 9.76 2.69
N PHE A 244 8.58 11.04 3.06
CA PHE A 244 8.18 12.11 2.16
C PHE A 244 9.35 12.98 1.63
N GLY A 245 10.58 12.69 2.08
CA GLY A 245 11.77 13.43 1.65
C GLY A 245 11.87 14.83 2.26
N GLY A 246 11.33 15.02 3.45
CA GLY A 246 11.34 16.26 4.23
C GLY A 246 10.25 16.31 5.29
N PRO A 247 10.20 17.37 6.09
CA PRO A 247 9.15 17.58 7.09
C PRO A 247 7.76 17.52 6.43
N PRO A 248 6.77 16.81 7.02
CA PRO A 248 5.44 16.65 6.43
C PRO A 248 4.75 17.98 6.09
N GLU A 249 4.95 19.01 6.88
CA GLU A 249 4.41 20.36 6.66
C GLU A 249 4.92 21.03 5.39
N GLU A 250 6.09 20.63 4.90
CA GLU A 250 6.70 21.12 3.64
C GLU A 250 6.39 20.22 2.44
N LYS A 251 5.73 19.07 2.66
CA LYS A 251 5.48 18.00 1.67
C LYS A 251 3.99 17.73 1.42
N ALA A 252 3.14 18.71 1.70
CA ALA A 252 1.67 18.53 1.60
C ALA A 252 1.23 17.98 0.23
N ASP A 253 1.81 18.44 -0.88
CA ASP A 253 1.46 17.97 -2.22
C ASP A 253 1.88 16.51 -2.45
N VAL A 254 3.09 16.13 -2.01
CA VAL A 254 3.59 14.74 -2.09
C VAL A 254 2.73 13.82 -1.22
N ILE A 255 2.39 14.26 0.00
CA ILE A 255 1.54 13.51 0.93
C ILE A 255 0.16 13.27 0.30
N LYS A 256 -0.45 14.29 -0.28
CA LYS A 256 -1.73 14.19 -0.97
C LYS A 256 -1.65 13.30 -2.20
N LEU A 257 -0.57 13.42 -3.00
CA LEU A 257 -0.32 12.60 -4.17
C LEU A 257 -0.13 11.11 -3.81
N LEU A 258 0.46 10.82 -2.66
CA LEU A 258 0.64 9.46 -2.14
C LEU A 258 -0.56 8.96 -1.32
N SER A 259 -1.65 9.70 -1.21
CA SER A 259 -2.85 9.29 -0.47
C SER A 259 -3.94 8.84 -1.44
N PRO A 260 -4.20 7.53 -1.59
CA PRO A 260 -5.20 6.98 -2.51
C PRO A 260 -6.60 7.61 -2.41
N VAL A 261 -7.00 8.07 -1.23
CA VAL A 261 -8.28 8.74 -1.00
C VAL A 261 -8.47 10.00 -1.86
N PHE A 262 -7.39 10.66 -2.28
CA PHE A 262 -7.42 11.83 -3.18
C PHE A 262 -7.28 11.46 -4.66
N GLN A 263 -6.92 10.21 -4.96
CA GLN A 263 -6.73 9.73 -6.33
C GLN A 263 -8.00 9.08 -6.89
N ILE A 264 -8.87 8.54 -6.02
CA ILE A 264 -10.07 7.83 -6.45
C ILE A 264 -11.11 8.80 -7.02
N LYS A 265 -11.63 8.46 -8.19
CA LYS A 265 -12.66 9.19 -8.94
C LYS A 265 -13.59 8.22 -9.64
N LYS A 266 -14.71 8.71 -10.21
CA LYS A 266 -15.75 7.88 -10.84
C LYS A 266 -15.20 6.84 -11.83
N ASP A 267 -14.26 7.25 -12.68
CA ASP A 267 -13.71 6.42 -13.76
C ASP A 267 -12.36 5.78 -13.37
N SER A 268 -12.08 5.66 -12.08
CA SER A 268 -10.89 4.98 -11.58
C SER A 268 -10.94 3.49 -11.86
N THR A 269 -9.75 2.88 -11.88
CA THR A 269 -9.59 1.42 -11.82
C THR A 269 -10.48 0.83 -10.73
N PRO A 270 -11.28 -0.22 -11.03
CA PRO A 270 -12.07 -0.94 -10.03
C PRO A 270 -11.19 -1.46 -8.88
N VAL A 271 -11.63 -1.26 -7.64
CA VAL A 271 -10.86 -1.59 -6.42
C VAL A 271 -11.61 -2.57 -5.55
N TYR A 272 -10.90 -3.58 -5.01
CA TYR A 272 -11.42 -4.40 -3.93
C TYR A 272 -10.50 -4.31 -2.70
N LEU A 273 -11.07 -3.85 -1.59
CA LEU A 273 -10.37 -3.68 -0.31
C LEU A 273 -10.71 -4.82 0.63
N PHE A 274 -9.70 -5.34 1.32
CA PHE A 274 -9.83 -6.26 2.46
C PHE A 274 -9.09 -5.68 3.66
N HIS A 275 -9.72 -5.63 4.85
CA HIS A 275 -9.06 -5.11 6.05
C HIS A 275 -9.61 -5.77 7.30
N GLY A 276 -8.73 -6.20 8.20
CA GLY A 276 -9.09 -6.76 9.49
C GLY A 276 -9.57 -5.67 10.46
N ASP A 277 -10.67 -5.90 11.15
CA ASP A 277 -11.24 -4.94 12.12
C ASP A 277 -10.43 -4.86 13.44
N ALA A 278 -9.58 -5.87 13.69
CA ALA A 278 -8.64 -5.91 14.81
C ALA A 278 -7.20 -5.53 14.42
N ASP A 279 -6.99 -4.92 13.24
CA ASP A 279 -5.67 -4.50 12.78
C ASP A 279 -5.10 -3.41 13.71
N ASN A 280 -4.03 -3.77 14.42
CA ASN A 280 -3.33 -2.89 15.37
C ASN A 280 -2.10 -2.19 14.77
N VAL A 281 -1.83 -2.42 13.48
CA VAL A 281 -0.71 -1.85 12.72
C VAL A 281 -1.18 -0.69 11.85
N LEU A 282 -2.17 -0.93 10.99
CA LEU A 282 -2.89 0.06 10.21
C LEU A 282 -4.37 0.02 10.57
N SER A 283 -4.91 1.12 11.04
CA SER A 283 -6.33 1.18 11.40
C SER A 283 -7.22 0.82 10.21
N VAL A 284 -8.24 0.00 10.45
CA VAL A 284 -9.29 -0.36 9.51
C VAL A 284 -9.97 0.86 8.87
N GLU A 285 -9.93 2.01 9.56
CA GLU A 285 -10.45 3.28 9.07
C GLU A 285 -9.80 3.72 7.75
N ASN A 286 -8.58 3.28 7.45
CA ASN A 286 -7.97 3.52 6.13
C ASN A 286 -8.86 2.97 5.00
N SER A 287 -9.28 1.71 5.10
CA SER A 287 -10.12 1.09 4.08
C SER A 287 -11.54 1.62 4.10
N ARG A 288 -12.13 1.85 5.29
CA ARG A 288 -13.47 2.43 5.42
C ARG A 288 -13.57 3.80 4.73
N ARG A 289 -12.58 4.69 4.93
CA ARG A 289 -12.53 6.01 4.30
C ARG A 289 -12.37 5.94 2.79
N LEU A 290 -11.46 5.13 2.29
CA LEU A 290 -11.31 4.96 0.84
C LEU A 290 -12.58 4.39 0.21
N PHE A 291 -13.22 3.41 0.86
CA PHE A 291 -14.49 2.86 0.41
C PHE A 291 -15.59 3.91 0.39
N ALA A 292 -15.77 4.68 1.49
CA ALA A 292 -16.75 5.75 1.57
C ALA A 292 -16.52 6.81 0.49
N LYS A 293 -15.26 7.24 0.30
CA LYS A 293 -14.90 8.20 -0.76
C LYS A 293 -15.17 7.65 -2.16
N GLY A 294 -14.85 6.39 -2.41
CA GLY A 294 -15.16 5.74 -3.69
C GLY A 294 -16.65 5.70 -3.98
N LYS A 295 -17.48 5.38 -2.98
CA LYS A 295 -18.95 5.43 -3.11
C LYS A 295 -19.46 6.84 -3.36
N GLU A 296 -18.92 7.84 -2.66
CA GLU A 296 -19.27 9.27 -2.85
C GLU A 296 -19.05 9.72 -4.29
N VAL A 297 -17.90 9.36 -4.88
CA VAL A 297 -17.57 9.77 -6.26
C VAL A 297 -18.12 8.85 -7.33
N GLY A 298 -18.80 7.75 -6.95
CA GLY A 298 -19.39 6.77 -7.88
C GLY A 298 -18.38 5.84 -8.53
N ALA A 299 -17.24 5.57 -7.88
CA ALA A 299 -16.24 4.59 -8.34
C ALA A 299 -16.73 3.14 -8.16
N ASP A 300 -16.24 2.21 -9.00
CA ASP A 300 -16.41 0.77 -8.78
C ASP A 300 -15.44 0.32 -7.68
N ILE A 301 -15.95 0.30 -6.45
CA ILE A 301 -15.19 -0.08 -5.26
C ILE A 301 -15.97 -1.08 -4.41
N GLN A 302 -15.30 -2.15 -4.00
CA GLN A 302 -15.79 -3.18 -3.09
C GLN A 302 -14.94 -3.18 -1.82
N TYR A 303 -15.54 -3.59 -0.71
CA TYR A 303 -14.89 -3.70 0.57
C TYR A 303 -15.41 -4.89 1.36
N THR A 304 -14.50 -5.69 1.88
CA THR A 304 -14.79 -6.74 2.85
C THR A 304 -14.02 -6.45 4.14
N GLU A 305 -14.75 -6.15 5.20
CA GLU A 305 -14.20 -6.08 6.54
C GLU A 305 -14.04 -7.49 7.10
N VAL A 306 -12.81 -7.81 7.52
CA VAL A 306 -12.45 -9.15 8.00
C VAL A 306 -12.55 -9.17 9.52
N LYS A 307 -13.61 -9.79 10.05
CA LYS A 307 -13.88 -9.87 11.48
C LYS A 307 -12.81 -10.65 12.23
N GLY A 308 -12.31 -10.07 13.33
CA GLY A 308 -11.25 -10.64 14.14
C GLY A 308 -9.88 -10.65 13.45
N GLY A 309 -9.79 -10.16 12.22
CA GLY A 309 -8.55 -10.09 11.47
C GLY A 309 -7.59 -9.03 12.03
N ASP A 310 -6.35 -9.44 12.30
CA ASP A 310 -5.24 -8.54 12.61
C ASP A 310 -4.53 -8.06 11.32
N HIS A 311 -3.32 -7.47 11.44
CA HIS A 311 -2.51 -7.07 10.28
C HIS A 311 -1.96 -8.30 9.53
N GLY A 312 -2.64 -8.72 8.49
CA GLY A 312 -2.38 -9.97 7.74
C GLY A 312 -3.38 -11.08 8.06
N TYR A 313 -4.47 -10.72 8.72
CA TYR A 313 -5.68 -11.49 9.06
C TYR A 313 -5.55 -12.47 10.23
N GLY A 314 -4.37 -13.07 10.49
CA GLY A 314 -4.21 -14.09 11.53
C GLY A 314 -4.84 -15.45 11.15
N ARG A 315 -5.09 -16.29 12.16
CA ARG A 315 -5.63 -17.64 11.94
C ARG A 315 -7.15 -17.73 12.13
N GLU A 316 -7.70 -16.88 12.97
CA GLU A 316 -9.12 -16.89 13.35
C GLU A 316 -9.78 -15.60 12.89
N CYS A 317 -10.13 -15.53 11.61
CA CYS A 317 -10.81 -14.41 11.02
C CYS A 317 -11.97 -14.86 10.13
N THR A 318 -12.93 -13.94 9.90
CA THR A 318 -14.08 -14.21 9.02
C THR A 318 -14.28 -13.01 8.06
N PRO A 319 -14.23 -13.23 6.74
CA PRO A 319 -13.92 -14.51 6.08
C PRO A 319 -12.50 -15.00 6.40
N SER A 320 -12.28 -16.31 6.29
CA SER A 320 -10.97 -16.94 6.42
C SER A 320 -10.01 -16.48 5.32
N VAL A 321 -8.70 -16.66 5.52
CA VAL A 321 -7.69 -16.30 4.50
C VAL A 321 -7.96 -17.01 3.17
N GLU A 322 -8.44 -18.26 3.21
CA GLU A 322 -8.78 -19.03 2.01
C GLU A 322 -9.95 -18.39 1.25
N GLU A 323 -11.02 -18.01 1.96
CA GLU A 323 -12.18 -17.31 1.37
C GLU A 323 -11.80 -15.92 0.86
N ILE A 324 -10.89 -15.22 1.54
CA ILE A 324 -10.34 -13.93 1.03
C ILE A 324 -9.61 -14.16 -0.29
N CYS A 325 -8.81 -15.23 -0.40
CA CYS A 325 -8.15 -15.60 -1.66
C CYS A 325 -9.16 -15.92 -2.77
N ASP A 326 -10.27 -16.60 -2.45
CA ASP A 326 -11.34 -16.89 -3.42
C ASP A 326 -11.99 -15.61 -3.94
N LEU A 327 -12.36 -14.70 -3.04
CA LEU A 327 -12.98 -13.43 -3.37
C LEU A 327 -12.05 -12.55 -4.21
N ALA A 328 -10.79 -12.42 -3.80
CA ALA A 328 -9.77 -11.63 -4.49
C ALA A 328 -9.49 -12.19 -5.90
N ALA A 329 -9.27 -13.49 -6.01
CA ALA A 329 -9.02 -14.14 -7.29
C ALA A 329 -10.22 -14.04 -8.24
N LYS A 330 -11.44 -14.27 -7.73
CA LYS A 330 -12.67 -14.10 -8.52
C LYS A 330 -12.78 -12.68 -9.07
N PHE A 331 -12.53 -11.67 -8.24
CA PHE A 331 -12.57 -10.26 -8.65
C PHE A 331 -11.57 -9.97 -9.78
N VAL A 332 -10.33 -10.47 -9.67
CA VAL A 332 -9.30 -10.33 -10.70
C VAL A 332 -9.73 -11.06 -11.98
N ILE A 333 -10.05 -12.36 -11.89
CA ILE A 333 -10.38 -13.21 -13.04
C ILE A 333 -11.54 -12.61 -13.85
N GLU A 334 -12.62 -12.21 -13.19
CA GLU A 334 -13.79 -11.62 -13.85
C GLU A 334 -13.49 -10.35 -14.65
N ARG A 335 -12.45 -9.58 -14.27
CA ARG A 335 -12.09 -8.31 -14.90
C ARG A 335 -11.01 -8.40 -15.96
N VAL A 336 -10.13 -9.40 -15.87
CA VAL A 336 -9.05 -9.55 -16.83
C VAL A 336 -9.31 -10.63 -17.89
N THR A 337 -10.37 -11.46 -17.73
CA THR A 337 -10.70 -12.50 -18.73
C THR A 337 -11.88 -12.16 -19.62
N LYS A 338 -12.58 -11.05 -19.32
CA LYS A 338 -13.68 -10.51 -20.16
C LYS A 338 -13.22 -9.52 -21.20
#